data_8753c169ec908875b2418ebb3f3a1192
#
_entry.id   8753c169ec908875b2418ebb3f3a1192
#
_cell.length_a   1.000
_cell.length_b   1.000
_cell.length_c   1.000
_cell.angle_alpha   90.00
_cell.angle_beta   90.00
_cell.angle_gamma   90.00
#
_symmetry.space_group_name_H-M   'P 1'
#
loop_
_entity.id
_entity.type
_entity.pdbx_description
1 polymer ?
#
loop_
_entity_poly.entity_id
_entity_poly.type
_entity_poly.pdbx_seq_one_letter_code
_entity_poly.pdbx_strand_id
1 'polypeptide(L)'
;MNQNWKLPAPGDIVWCLFPEVPDIEPGPKPRPALVMSVERREDGDLVSVVYGTSQHLTRLKSGEVAITQDKNPAAYALAGLAYDTKFDFKVIVDLPWSDRYFKVPARSTHGNTPKLGTLHATILHAIEVAYRAAASR
;
A
#
# COMPACT_ATOMS: atom_id res chain seq x y z
N MET A 1 -20.86 -7.92 -0.66
CA MET A 1 -21.48 -7.01 0.33
C MET A 1 -20.49 -5.89 0.65
N ASN A 2 -20.99 -4.68 0.68
CA ASN A 2 -20.12 -3.54 0.98
C ASN A 2 -19.80 -3.47 2.46
N GLN A 3 -18.55 -3.24 2.77
CA GLN A 3 -18.13 -2.96 4.12
C GLN A 3 -18.23 -1.46 4.36
N ASN A 4 -18.63 -1.07 5.57
CA ASN A 4 -18.71 0.34 5.94
C ASN A 4 -17.37 0.81 6.51
N TRP A 5 -16.30 0.53 5.80
CA TRP A 5 -14.99 1.00 6.20
C TRP A 5 -14.84 2.48 5.87
N LYS A 6 -14.26 3.21 6.79
CA LYS A 6 -13.86 4.57 6.50
C LYS A 6 -12.89 4.57 5.32
N LEU A 7 -13.06 5.54 4.40
CA LEU A 7 -12.13 5.68 3.29
C LEU A 7 -10.73 5.97 3.80
N PRO A 8 -9.71 5.38 3.16
CA PRO A 8 -8.34 5.71 3.52
C PRO A 8 -7.96 7.07 2.99
N ALA A 9 -6.84 7.59 3.45
CA ALA A 9 -6.27 8.84 2.97
C ALA A 9 -4.96 8.53 2.22
N PRO A 10 -4.55 9.40 1.28
CA PRO A 10 -3.23 9.25 0.67
C PRO A 10 -2.15 9.17 1.75
N GLY A 11 -1.23 8.23 1.60
CA GLY A 11 -0.21 7.97 2.59
C GLY A 11 -0.55 6.86 3.57
N ASP A 12 -1.80 6.42 3.61
CA ASP A 12 -2.17 5.26 4.42
C ASP A 12 -1.61 3.98 3.79
N ILE A 13 -1.28 3.02 4.65
CA ILE A 13 -0.87 1.70 4.21
C ILE A 13 -1.97 0.74 4.59
N VAL A 14 -2.43 -0.05 3.61
CA VAL A 14 -3.61 -0.90 3.76
C VAL A 14 -3.27 -2.34 3.40
N TRP A 15 -4.09 -3.27 3.93
CA TRP A 15 -3.94 -4.71 3.72
C TRP A 15 -4.74 -5.09 2.48
N CYS A 16 -4.05 -5.41 1.40
CA CYS A 16 -4.64 -5.51 0.07
C CYS A 16 -4.37 -6.84 -0.58
N LEU A 17 -5.43 -7.45 -1.14
CA LEU A 17 -5.29 -8.61 -2.02
C LEU A 17 -4.86 -8.11 -3.40
N PHE A 18 -3.63 -7.67 -3.49
CA PHE A 18 -3.12 -6.99 -4.68
C PHE A 18 -3.17 -7.91 -5.89
N PRO A 19 -3.80 -7.48 -7.00
CA PRO A 19 -3.89 -8.33 -8.19
C PRO A 19 -2.53 -8.69 -8.75
N GLU A 20 -2.40 -9.94 -9.21
CA GLU A 20 -1.20 -10.37 -9.88
C GLU A 20 -1.38 -10.18 -11.39
N VAL A 21 -0.40 -9.57 -12.03
CA VAL A 21 -0.47 -9.28 -13.46
C VAL A 21 -0.46 -10.59 -14.24
N PRO A 22 -1.21 -10.67 -15.34
CA PRO A 22 -2.01 -9.60 -15.97
C PRO A 22 -3.45 -9.49 -15.49
N ASP A 23 -3.87 -10.37 -14.58
CA ASP A 23 -5.25 -10.42 -14.14
C ASP A 23 -5.58 -9.26 -13.21
N ILE A 24 -6.87 -8.86 -13.22
CA ILE A 24 -7.37 -7.86 -12.28
C ILE A 24 -8.14 -8.51 -11.14
N GLU A 25 -8.10 -9.84 -11.04
CA GLU A 25 -8.70 -10.56 -9.94
C GLU A 25 -7.88 -10.38 -8.67
N PRO A 26 -8.51 -10.45 -7.50
CA PRO A 26 -7.76 -10.33 -6.25
C PRO A 26 -6.65 -11.37 -6.18
N GLY A 27 -5.50 -10.97 -5.64
CA GLY A 27 -4.39 -11.87 -5.45
C GLY A 27 -4.67 -12.92 -4.39
N PRO A 28 -3.82 -13.96 -4.31
CA PRO A 28 -4.09 -15.10 -3.41
C PRO A 28 -3.84 -14.81 -1.94
N LYS A 29 -3.08 -13.77 -1.63
CA LYS A 29 -2.79 -13.42 -0.24
C LYS A 29 -2.65 -11.92 -0.09
N PRO A 30 -2.99 -11.38 1.10
CA PRO A 30 -2.89 -9.94 1.32
C PRO A 30 -1.44 -9.48 1.42
N ARG A 31 -1.22 -8.25 0.98
CA ARG A 31 0.08 -7.57 1.03
C ARG A 31 -0.13 -6.12 1.44
N PRO A 32 0.90 -5.47 2.03
CA PRO A 32 0.81 -4.03 2.25
C PRO A 32 0.74 -3.30 0.91
N ALA A 33 -0.12 -2.29 0.84
CA ALA A 33 -0.22 -1.42 -0.32
C ALA A 33 -0.31 0.02 0.15
N LEU A 34 0.36 0.91 -0.57
CA LEU A 34 0.39 2.33 -0.22
C LEU A 34 -0.69 3.06 -1.00
N VAL A 35 -1.55 3.78 -0.29
CA VAL A 35 -2.61 4.56 -0.92
C VAL A 35 -2.02 5.85 -1.48
N MET A 36 -2.18 6.05 -2.79
CA MET A 36 -1.73 7.26 -3.47
C MET A 36 -2.86 8.27 -3.61
N SER A 37 -4.06 7.80 -3.93
CA SER A 37 -5.20 8.68 -4.12
C SER A 37 -6.50 7.93 -3.92
N VAL A 38 -7.56 8.68 -3.67
CA VAL A 38 -8.91 8.15 -3.51
C VAL A 38 -9.84 8.94 -4.40
N GLU A 39 -10.65 8.23 -5.17
CA GLU A 39 -11.64 8.87 -6.05
C GLU A 39 -13.03 8.43 -5.62
N ARG A 40 -13.86 9.38 -5.24
CA ARG A 40 -15.25 9.11 -4.82
C ARG A 40 -16.14 9.14 -6.06
N ARG A 41 -16.90 8.04 -6.23
CA ARG A 41 -17.84 7.90 -7.34
C ARG A 41 -19.18 7.44 -6.83
N GLU A 42 -20.23 7.68 -7.62
CA GLU A 42 -21.59 7.25 -7.26
C GLU A 42 -21.70 5.73 -7.17
N ASP A 43 -21.00 5.01 -8.04
CA ASP A 43 -21.07 3.55 -8.11
C ASP A 43 -20.03 2.86 -7.20
N GLY A 44 -19.39 3.63 -6.33
CA GLY A 44 -18.40 3.09 -5.41
C GLY A 44 -17.07 3.81 -5.53
N ASP A 45 -16.33 3.84 -4.43
CA ASP A 45 -15.08 4.57 -4.35
C ASP A 45 -13.92 3.74 -4.92
N LEU A 46 -12.99 4.40 -5.60
CA LEU A 46 -11.76 3.80 -6.11
C LEU A 46 -10.57 4.28 -5.31
N VAL A 47 -9.63 3.38 -5.08
CA VAL A 47 -8.38 3.68 -4.38
C VAL A 47 -7.24 3.30 -5.30
N SER A 48 -6.31 4.24 -5.51
CA SER A 48 -5.10 3.99 -6.27
C SER A 48 -4.01 3.54 -5.30
N VAL A 49 -3.49 2.33 -5.49
CA VAL A 49 -2.56 1.71 -4.54
C VAL A 49 -1.28 1.24 -5.19
N VAL A 50 -0.19 1.38 -4.46
CA VAL A 50 1.16 0.98 -4.88
C VAL A 50 1.47 -0.39 -4.30
N TYR A 51 2.00 -1.28 -5.12
CA TYR A 51 2.36 -2.64 -4.73
C TYR A 51 3.47 -2.65 -3.68
N GLY A 52 3.24 -3.40 -2.60
CA GLY A 52 4.23 -3.64 -1.55
C GLY A 52 4.60 -5.12 -1.48
N THR A 53 5.87 -5.41 -1.24
CA THR A 53 6.36 -6.77 -1.17
C THR A 53 7.50 -6.88 -0.16
N SER A 54 7.62 -8.05 0.46
CA SER A 54 8.75 -8.38 1.33
C SER A 54 9.85 -9.13 0.60
N GLN A 55 9.73 -9.27 -0.72
CA GLN A 55 10.69 -10.00 -1.55
C GLN A 55 11.73 -9.05 -2.13
N HIS A 56 12.94 -9.57 -2.39
CA HIS A 56 14.00 -8.86 -3.11
C HIS A 56 14.36 -7.50 -2.52
N LEU A 57 14.53 -7.46 -1.20
CA LEU A 57 14.79 -6.21 -0.48
C LEU A 57 16.23 -5.71 -0.60
N THR A 58 17.16 -6.59 -0.98
CA THR A 58 18.57 -6.24 -1.04
C THR A 58 18.97 -5.51 -2.32
N ARG A 59 18.11 -5.51 -3.31
CA ARG A 59 18.37 -4.83 -4.58
C ARG A 59 17.20 -3.95 -4.93
N LEU A 60 17.30 -2.69 -4.58
CA LEU A 60 16.27 -1.73 -4.94
C LEU A 60 16.52 -1.21 -6.34
N LYS A 61 15.47 -1.22 -7.14
CA LYS A 61 15.49 -0.63 -8.48
C LYS A 61 14.98 0.79 -8.41
N SER A 62 15.23 1.54 -9.48
CA SER A 62 14.63 2.86 -9.64
C SER A 62 13.11 2.76 -9.51
N GLY A 63 12.52 3.64 -8.74
CA GLY A 63 11.08 3.62 -8.48
C GLY A 63 10.68 2.76 -7.28
N GLU A 64 11.63 2.18 -6.56
CA GLU A 64 11.34 1.39 -5.37
C GLU A 64 11.82 2.09 -4.12
N VAL A 65 11.05 1.95 -3.02
CA VAL A 65 11.42 2.46 -1.69
C VAL A 65 11.21 1.36 -0.68
N ALA A 66 12.25 1.08 0.11
CA ALA A 66 12.15 0.09 1.18
C ALA A 66 11.96 0.78 2.54
N ILE A 67 11.11 0.18 3.37
CA ILE A 67 10.96 0.55 4.77
C ILE A 67 11.36 -0.66 5.58
N THR A 68 12.47 -0.57 6.28
CA THR A 68 13.01 -1.68 7.05
C THR A 68 13.09 -1.34 8.52
N GLN A 69 12.95 -2.36 9.36
CA GLN A 69 13.02 -2.19 10.81
C GLN A 69 14.39 -1.65 11.21
N ASP A 70 15.44 -2.13 10.56
CA ASP A 70 16.81 -1.75 10.88
C ASP A 70 17.12 -0.29 10.51
N LYS A 71 16.79 0.11 9.29
CA LYS A 71 17.16 1.44 8.78
C LYS A 71 16.11 2.52 9.04
N ASN A 72 14.86 2.12 9.17
CA ASN A 72 13.73 3.05 9.29
C ASN A 72 12.80 2.64 10.41
N PRO A 73 13.31 2.49 11.67
CA PRO A 73 12.48 1.91 12.73
C PRO A 73 11.19 2.69 13.01
N ALA A 74 11.24 4.02 13.03
CA ALA A 74 10.05 4.82 13.26
C ALA A 74 9.05 4.70 12.12
N ALA A 75 9.55 4.73 10.88
CA ALA A 75 8.69 4.60 9.71
C ALA A 75 8.08 3.20 9.61
N TYR A 76 8.87 2.19 9.95
CA TYR A 76 8.41 0.80 9.97
C TYR A 76 7.26 0.62 10.97
N ALA A 77 7.42 1.16 12.17
CA ALA A 77 6.40 1.06 13.20
C ALA A 77 5.13 1.82 12.81
N LEU A 78 5.27 3.04 12.32
CA LEU A 78 4.11 3.85 11.95
C LEU A 78 3.35 3.26 10.78
N ALA A 79 4.06 2.60 9.86
CA ALA A 79 3.43 1.94 8.72
C ALA A 79 2.69 0.65 9.10
N GLY A 80 2.90 0.15 10.31
CA GLY A 80 2.21 -1.05 10.79
C GLY A 80 2.67 -2.32 10.10
N LEU A 81 3.92 -2.35 9.66
CA LEU A 81 4.45 -3.50 8.92
C LEU A 81 4.87 -4.63 9.85
N ALA A 82 4.63 -5.86 9.40
CA ALA A 82 5.09 -7.07 10.10
C ALA A 82 6.43 -7.55 9.56
N TYR A 83 6.78 -7.14 8.35
CA TYR A 83 8.03 -7.52 7.67
C TYR A 83 8.61 -6.31 6.97
N ASP A 84 9.92 -6.30 6.78
CA ASP A 84 10.55 -5.32 5.93
C ASP A 84 9.86 -5.36 4.56
N THR A 85 9.55 -4.19 4.02
CA THR A 85 8.72 -4.08 2.82
C THR A 85 9.29 -3.03 1.90
N LYS A 86 9.20 -3.26 0.59
CA LYS A 86 9.46 -2.21 -0.38
C LYS A 86 8.20 -1.95 -1.19
N PHE A 87 8.05 -0.71 -1.62
CA PHE A 87 6.93 -0.29 -2.47
C PHE A 87 7.48 0.05 -3.86
N ASP A 88 6.83 -0.51 -4.88
CA ASP A 88 7.26 -0.35 -6.27
C ASP A 88 6.30 0.60 -6.99
N PHE A 89 6.75 1.82 -7.21
CA PHE A 89 5.94 2.88 -7.82
C PHE A 89 5.70 2.66 -9.32
N LYS A 90 6.29 1.64 -9.91
CA LYS A 90 5.96 1.23 -11.27
C LYS A 90 4.73 0.32 -11.32
N VAL A 91 4.28 -0.15 -10.17
CA VAL A 91 3.13 -1.05 -10.06
C VAL A 91 2.06 -0.38 -9.21
N ILE A 92 1.19 0.37 -9.88
CA ILE A 92 0.09 1.10 -9.25
C ILE A 92 -1.19 0.67 -9.94
N VAL A 93 -2.21 0.32 -9.17
CA VAL A 93 -3.51 -0.06 -9.72
C VAL A 93 -4.63 0.68 -9.00
N ASP A 94 -5.75 0.85 -9.70
CA ASP A 94 -6.97 1.42 -9.14
C ASP A 94 -7.91 0.28 -8.81
N LEU A 95 -8.32 0.21 -7.54
CA LEU A 95 -9.17 -0.89 -7.06
C LEU A 95 -10.40 -0.33 -6.34
N PRO A 96 -11.56 -0.98 -6.48
CA PRO A 96 -12.72 -0.64 -5.66
C PRO A 96 -12.39 -0.81 -4.17
N TRP A 97 -12.84 0.14 -3.36
CA TRP A 97 -12.67 0.04 -1.91
C TRP A 97 -13.74 -0.92 -1.37
N SER A 98 -13.39 -2.22 -1.37
CA SER A 98 -14.34 -3.26 -1.03
C SER A 98 -13.61 -4.48 -0.45
N ASP A 99 -14.38 -5.39 0.16
CA ASP A 99 -13.84 -6.61 0.74
C ASP A 99 -13.39 -7.64 -0.31
N ARG A 100 -13.63 -7.34 -1.57
CA ARG A 100 -13.08 -8.18 -2.64
C ARG A 100 -11.55 -8.01 -2.75
N TYR A 101 -11.07 -6.77 -2.54
CA TYR A 101 -9.64 -6.45 -2.73
C TYR A 101 -8.90 -6.10 -1.45
N PHE A 102 -9.62 -5.87 -0.36
CA PHE A 102 -9.00 -5.44 0.89
C PHE A 102 -9.48 -6.30 2.05
N LYS A 103 -8.62 -6.48 3.05
CA LYS A 103 -8.96 -7.27 4.23
C LYS A 103 -8.56 -6.53 5.50
N VAL A 104 -9.33 -6.75 6.55
CA VAL A 104 -8.95 -6.27 7.88
C VAL A 104 -7.85 -7.20 8.40
N PRO A 105 -6.69 -6.66 8.81
CA PRO A 105 -5.63 -7.51 9.34
C PRO A 105 -6.07 -8.21 10.62
N ALA A 106 -5.54 -9.42 10.85
CA ALA A 106 -5.91 -10.23 12.00
C ALA A 106 -5.65 -9.51 13.33
N ARG A 107 -4.60 -8.67 13.37
CA ARG A 107 -4.26 -7.90 14.57
C ARG A 107 -4.39 -6.42 14.28
N SER A 108 -5.60 -6.02 13.91
CA SER A 108 -5.84 -4.62 13.58
C SER A 108 -5.68 -3.72 14.79
N THR A 109 -4.90 -2.66 14.63
CA THR A 109 -4.75 -1.63 15.66
C THR A 109 -5.58 -0.39 15.33
N HIS A 110 -6.28 -0.40 14.20
CA HIS A 110 -7.06 0.73 13.71
C HIS A 110 -8.56 0.42 13.63
N GLY A 111 -8.99 -0.66 14.30
CA GLY A 111 -10.39 -1.06 14.29
C GLY A 111 -10.75 -1.91 13.08
N ASN A 112 -12.02 -1.92 12.72
CA ASN A 112 -12.53 -2.74 11.62
C ASN A 112 -12.29 -2.04 10.29
N THR A 113 -11.02 -2.02 9.87
CA THR A 113 -10.61 -1.38 8.63
C THR A 113 -9.37 -2.08 8.09
N PRO A 114 -9.15 -2.07 6.77
CA PRO A 114 -7.93 -2.61 6.18
C PRO A 114 -6.66 -1.85 6.52
N LYS A 115 -6.75 -0.74 7.23
CA LYS A 115 -5.58 0.10 7.51
C LYS A 115 -4.57 -0.61 8.39
N LEU A 116 -3.31 -0.65 7.93
CA LEU A 116 -2.15 -1.12 8.68
C LEU A 116 -1.48 0.03 9.42
N GLY A 117 -1.34 1.16 8.76
CA GLY A 117 -0.65 2.31 9.30
C GLY A 117 -0.58 3.44 8.29
N THR A 118 0.42 4.30 8.43
CA THR A 118 0.58 5.44 7.54
C THR A 118 2.07 5.75 7.34
N LEU A 119 2.38 6.54 6.32
CA LEU A 119 3.76 6.95 6.04
C LEU A 119 4.29 7.90 7.11
N HIS A 120 5.52 7.66 7.52
CA HIS A 120 6.24 8.56 8.42
C HIS A 120 6.86 9.70 7.60
N ALA A 121 6.92 10.90 8.21
CA ALA A 121 7.45 12.06 7.51
C ALA A 121 8.88 11.86 7.02
N THR A 122 9.68 11.07 7.73
CA THR A 122 11.09 10.87 7.36
C THR A 122 11.30 10.19 6.02
N ILE A 123 10.30 9.48 5.49
CA ILE A 123 10.47 8.79 4.21
C ILE A 123 9.73 9.47 3.05
N LEU A 124 9.06 10.59 3.31
CA LEU A 124 8.27 11.25 2.25
C LEU A 124 9.14 11.70 1.08
N HIS A 125 10.35 12.16 1.35
CA HIS A 125 11.25 12.58 0.28
C HIS A 125 11.65 11.38 -0.60
N ALA A 126 11.96 10.25 0.01
CA ALA A 126 12.31 9.04 -0.74
C ALA A 126 11.12 8.56 -1.59
N ILE A 127 9.91 8.66 -1.05
CA ILE A 127 8.69 8.34 -1.78
C ILE A 127 8.55 9.23 -3.01
N GLU A 128 8.75 10.54 -2.85
CA GLU A 128 8.64 11.48 -3.96
C GLU A 128 9.67 11.19 -5.04
N VAL A 129 10.91 10.92 -4.65
CA VAL A 129 11.97 10.58 -5.60
C VAL A 129 11.61 9.31 -6.39
N ALA A 130 11.14 8.28 -5.70
CA ALA A 130 10.77 7.02 -6.33
C ALA A 130 9.58 7.19 -7.28
N TYR A 131 8.59 7.96 -6.86
CA TYR A 131 7.42 8.21 -7.70
C TYR A 131 7.81 8.93 -9.00
N ARG A 132 8.67 9.95 -8.89
CA ARG A 132 9.15 10.67 -10.08
C ARG A 132 9.99 9.79 -10.97
N ALA A 133 10.84 8.95 -10.39
CA ALA A 133 11.67 8.02 -11.16
C ALA A 133 10.82 7.00 -11.91
N ALA A 134 9.74 6.52 -11.29
CA ALA A 134 8.84 5.57 -11.93
C ALA A 134 8.03 6.21 -13.07
N ALA A 135 7.68 7.48 -12.92
CA ALA A 135 6.92 8.21 -13.93
C ALA A 135 7.81 8.67 -15.09
N SER A 136 9.10 8.82 -14.85
CA SER A 136 10.06 9.29 -15.84
C SER A 136 10.54 8.11 -16.70
N ARG A 137 10.47 8.25 -18.00
CA ARG A 137 10.83 7.16 -18.92
C ARG A 137 11.78 7.66 -19.96
#